data_0c314e8e79636a8f4865715fd51729b4
#
_entry.id   0c314e8e79636a8f4865715fd51729b4
#
_cell.length_a   1.000
_cell.length_b   1.000
_cell.length_c   1.000
_cell.angle_alpha   90.00
_cell.angle_beta   90.00
_cell.angle_gamma   90.00
#
_symmetry.space_group_name_H-M   'P 1'
#
loop_
_entity.id
_entity.type
_entity.pdbx_description
1 polymer ?
#
loop_
_entity_poly.entity_id
_entity_poly.type
_entity_poly.pdbx_seq_one_letter_code
_entity_poly.pdbx_strand_id
1 'polypeptide(L)'
;MEQILSLIGLAKKAGRVEIGEEPVGSAARAKHARVILVAGDAAASSVRRAYSFAQAGSCLWLTIDATKDELGGALGRTSCAMAAITDIGFAEAVVKKLAAKDEARYGNAAQQLSVKAKRAAERKREQLQHEKNLQQGKKRKKAAAEAPAAPAETKKTAPAAKNSEAKKTAPRKNIRRKSAPQTTESRFAGSRPVKKGKGSVKKK
;
A
#
# COMPACT_ATOMS: atom_id res chain seq x y z
N MET A 1 26.86 -9.04 11.45
CA MET A 1 25.57 -9.72 11.12
C MET A 1 24.61 -9.80 12.30
N GLU A 2 25.09 -9.92 13.51
CA GLU A 2 24.27 -10.07 14.73
C GLU A 2 23.12 -9.07 14.87
N GLN A 3 23.40 -7.78 14.69
CA GLN A 3 22.35 -6.75 14.79
C GLN A 3 21.26 -6.87 13.72
N ILE A 4 21.59 -7.40 12.53
CA ILE A 4 20.65 -7.62 11.45
C ILE A 4 19.78 -8.83 11.78
N LEU A 5 20.40 -9.92 12.24
CA LEU A 5 19.71 -11.13 12.68
C LEU A 5 18.79 -10.86 13.88
N SER A 6 19.23 -10.02 14.84
CA SER A 6 18.38 -9.58 15.97
C SER A 6 17.14 -8.81 15.50
N LEU A 7 17.28 -7.94 14.49
CA LEU A 7 16.12 -7.23 13.90
C LEU A 7 15.17 -8.18 13.18
N ILE A 8 15.70 -9.16 12.46
CA ILE A 8 14.89 -10.21 11.80
C ILE A 8 14.14 -11.01 12.85
N GLY A 9 14.81 -11.38 13.96
CA GLY A 9 14.19 -12.07 15.09
C GLY A 9 13.09 -11.26 15.76
N LEU A 10 13.30 -9.92 15.90
CA LEU A 10 12.28 -9.01 16.41
C LEU A 10 11.08 -8.92 15.47
N ALA A 11 11.32 -8.82 14.18
CA ALA A 11 10.27 -8.82 13.16
C ALA A 11 9.45 -10.13 13.20
N LYS A 12 10.11 -11.28 13.44
CA LYS A 12 9.42 -12.56 13.66
C LYS A 12 8.54 -12.54 14.90
N LYS A 13 9.07 -12.05 16.04
CA LYS A 13 8.28 -11.92 17.28
C LYS A 13 7.05 -11.02 17.07
N ALA A 14 7.15 -10.01 16.22
CA ALA A 14 6.03 -9.15 15.84
C ALA A 14 5.06 -9.81 14.83
N GLY A 15 5.28 -11.05 14.40
CA GLY A 15 4.46 -11.73 13.39
C GLY A 15 4.55 -11.11 11.98
N ARG A 16 5.70 -10.51 11.66
CA ARG A 16 5.92 -9.80 10.39
C ARG A 16 6.93 -10.50 9.48
N VAL A 17 7.20 -11.77 9.72
CA VAL A 17 8.13 -12.58 8.91
C VAL A 17 7.49 -13.91 8.56
N GLU A 18 7.50 -14.22 7.29
CA GLU A 18 7.17 -15.53 6.75
C GLU A 18 8.45 -16.34 6.54
N ILE A 19 8.46 -17.59 6.97
CA ILE A 19 9.66 -18.43 7.07
C ILE A 19 9.51 -19.69 6.23
N GLY A 20 10.46 -19.90 5.34
CA GLY A 20 10.48 -21.08 4.47
C GLY A 20 9.87 -20.79 3.11
N GLU A 21 10.10 -21.72 2.19
CA GLU A 21 9.82 -21.51 0.76
C GLU A 21 8.33 -21.31 0.47
N GLU A 22 7.47 -22.15 1.01
CA GLU A 22 6.05 -22.14 0.72
C GLU A 22 5.33 -20.90 1.29
N PRO A 23 5.51 -20.52 2.58
CA PRO A 23 4.96 -19.28 3.11
C PRO A 23 5.50 -18.03 2.41
N VAL A 24 6.80 -17.98 2.12
CA VAL A 24 7.42 -16.88 1.36
C VAL A 24 6.80 -16.75 -0.03
N GLY A 25 6.62 -17.86 -0.75
CA GLY A 25 5.98 -17.86 -2.05
C GLY A 25 4.52 -17.42 -2.00
N SER A 26 3.78 -17.82 -0.98
CA SER A 26 2.39 -17.38 -0.75
C SER A 26 2.32 -15.89 -0.47
N ALA A 27 3.14 -15.39 0.46
CA ALA A 27 3.20 -13.96 0.81
C ALA A 27 3.64 -13.09 -0.38
N ALA A 28 4.55 -13.58 -1.21
CA ALA A 28 4.98 -12.88 -2.42
C ALA A 28 3.85 -12.78 -3.44
N ARG A 29 3.19 -13.89 -3.77
CA ARG A 29 2.03 -13.91 -4.69
C ARG A 29 0.88 -13.02 -4.20
N ALA A 30 0.65 -12.98 -2.88
CA ALA A 30 -0.33 -12.09 -2.26
C ALA A 30 0.14 -10.61 -2.19
N LYS A 31 1.35 -10.28 -2.67
CA LYS A 31 1.96 -8.94 -2.61
C LYS A 31 2.12 -8.38 -1.18
N HIS A 32 2.14 -9.27 -0.21
CA HIS A 32 2.40 -8.92 1.20
C HIS A 32 3.89 -8.81 1.49
N ALA A 33 4.74 -9.59 0.83
CA ALA A 33 6.19 -9.53 0.99
C ALA A 33 6.75 -8.16 0.54
N ARG A 34 7.61 -7.57 1.37
CA ARG A 34 8.33 -6.31 1.06
C ARG A 34 9.75 -6.58 0.62
N VAL A 35 10.40 -7.52 1.29
CA VAL A 35 11.73 -8.00 0.94
C VAL A 35 11.83 -9.50 1.25
N ILE A 36 12.47 -10.24 0.36
CA ILE A 36 12.83 -11.63 0.57
C ILE A 36 14.32 -11.67 0.88
N LEU A 37 14.69 -12.26 2.01
CA LEU A 37 16.05 -12.47 2.44
C LEU A 37 16.42 -13.94 2.18
N VAL A 38 17.58 -14.16 1.59
CA VAL A 38 18.11 -15.50 1.27
C VAL A 38 19.46 -15.65 1.95
N ALA A 39 19.69 -16.76 2.62
CA ALA A 39 20.96 -17.06 3.25
C ALA A 39 22.09 -17.18 2.20
N GLY A 40 23.32 -16.80 2.56
CA GLY A 40 24.46 -16.79 1.68
C GLY A 40 24.87 -18.18 1.18
N ASP A 41 24.65 -19.20 2.02
CA ASP A 41 24.90 -20.62 1.73
C ASP A 41 23.67 -21.37 1.20
N ALA A 42 22.61 -20.64 0.81
CA ALA A 42 21.41 -21.26 0.26
C ALA A 42 21.70 -21.97 -1.08
N ALA A 43 21.04 -23.12 -1.29
CA ALA A 43 21.16 -23.86 -2.54
C ALA A 43 20.71 -23.01 -3.74
N ALA A 44 21.36 -23.17 -4.90
CA ALA A 44 21.03 -22.44 -6.12
C ALA A 44 19.55 -22.58 -6.54
N SER A 45 18.91 -23.71 -6.20
CA SER A 45 17.47 -23.91 -6.39
C SER A 45 16.63 -22.96 -5.54
N SER A 46 16.99 -22.76 -4.25
CA SER A 46 16.31 -21.83 -3.35
C SER A 46 16.48 -20.39 -3.79
N VAL A 47 17.68 -20.01 -4.24
CA VAL A 47 17.95 -18.67 -4.78
C VAL A 47 17.07 -18.40 -6.03
N ARG A 48 17.00 -19.35 -6.97
CA ARG A 48 16.14 -19.22 -8.15
C ARG A 48 14.67 -19.10 -7.81
N ARG A 49 14.19 -19.84 -6.80
CA ARG A 49 12.81 -19.75 -6.33
C ARG A 49 12.53 -18.42 -5.66
N ALA A 50 13.44 -17.92 -4.82
CA ALA A 50 13.32 -16.61 -4.21
C ALA A 50 13.23 -15.50 -5.25
N TYR A 51 14.05 -15.58 -6.31
CA TYR A 51 13.97 -14.66 -7.45
C TYR A 51 12.62 -14.73 -8.16
N SER A 52 12.13 -15.93 -8.47
CA SER A 52 10.80 -16.13 -9.08
C SER A 52 9.67 -15.56 -8.23
N PHE A 53 9.72 -15.77 -6.90
CA PHE A 53 8.75 -15.20 -5.96
C PHE A 53 8.82 -13.68 -5.91
N ALA A 54 10.02 -13.12 -5.92
CA ALA A 54 10.20 -11.67 -5.95
C ALA A 54 9.61 -11.03 -7.20
N GLN A 55 9.79 -11.65 -8.35
CA GLN A 55 9.18 -11.24 -9.62
C GLN A 55 7.65 -11.27 -9.54
N ALA A 56 7.07 -12.39 -9.07
CA ALA A 56 5.63 -12.56 -8.93
C ALA A 56 5.01 -11.53 -7.96
N GLY A 57 5.71 -11.24 -6.86
CA GLY A 57 5.27 -10.30 -5.83
C GLY A 57 5.63 -8.84 -6.09
N SER A 58 6.46 -8.54 -7.09
CA SER A 58 7.07 -7.21 -7.31
C SER A 58 7.76 -6.67 -6.04
N CYS A 59 8.39 -7.58 -5.28
CA CYS A 59 9.16 -7.26 -4.09
C CYS A 59 10.67 -7.39 -4.33
N LEU A 60 11.46 -6.84 -3.40
CA LEU A 60 12.92 -6.97 -3.47
C LEU A 60 13.35 -8.35 -2.93
N TRP A 61 14.44 -8.88 -3.46
CA TRP A 61 15.11 -10.02 -2.90
C TRP A 61 16.60 -9.71 -2.71
N LEU A 62 17.18 -10.19 -1.64
CA LEU A 62 18.55 -9.90 -1.23
C LEU A 62 19.17 -11.16 -0.63
N THR A 63 20.40 -11.47 -1.05
CA THR A 63 21.23 -12.48 -0.38
C THR A 63 21.97 -11.79 0.76
N ILE A 64 21.90 -12.36 1.96
CA ILE A 64 22.59 -11.86 3.15
C ILE A 64 23.81 -12.73 3.43
N ASP A 65 24.86 -12.13 4.03
CA ASP A 65 26.10 -12.85 4.41
C ASP A 65 25.93 -13.62 5.74
N ALA A 66 24.80 -14.27 5.92
CA ALA A 66 24.49 -15.16 7.03
C ALA A 66 24.24 -16.57 6.50
N THR A 67 24.63 -17.57 7.28
CA THR A 67 24.36 -18.96 6.98
C THR A 67 22.89 -19.32 7.21
N LYS A 68 22.45 -20.45 6.66
CA LYS A 68 21.09 -20.98 6.91
C LYS A 68 20.83 -21.21 8.40
N ASP A 69 21.86 -21.64 9.12
CA ASP A 69 21.76 -21.97 10.54
C ASP A 69 21.69 -20.68 11.39
N GLU A 70 22.49 -19.66 11.07
CA GLU A 70 22.40 -18.34 11.73
C GLU A 70 21.04 -17.69 11.48
N LEU A 71 20.57 -17.71 10.24
CA LEU A 71 19.24 -17.18 9.90
C LEU A 71 18.14 -18.00 10.58
N GLY A 72 18.29 -19.33 10.60
CA GLY A 72 17.40 -20.25 11.31
C GLY A 72 17.35 -19.94 12.80
N GLY A 73 18.51 -19.82 13.45
CA GLY A 73 18.61 -19.48 14.87
C GLY A 73 17.91 -18.16 15.22
N ALA A 74 18.10 -17.10 14.42
CA ALA A 74 17.40 -15.83 14.59
C ALA A 74 15.88 -15.97 14.47
N LEU A 75 15.43 -16.90 13.64
CA LEU A 75 14.03 -17.19 13.40
C LEU A 75 13.46 -18.31 14.30
N GLY A 76 14.28 -18.84 15.23
CA GLY A 76 13.88 -19.94 16.13
C GLY A 76 13.58 -21.23 15.38
N ARG A 77 14.37 -21.54 14.37
CA ARG A 77 14.39 -22.80 13.61
C ARG A 77 15.83 -23.31 13.52
N THR A 78 16.00 -24.61 13.28
CA THR A 78 17.32 -25.21 13.12
C THR A 78 18.06 -24.62 11.91
N SER A 79 17.41 -24.49 10.76
CA SER A 79 17.98 -23.83 9.60
C SER A 79 16.88 -23.18 8.76
N CYS A 80 17.24 -22.13 8.00
CA CYS A 80 16.33 -21.42 7.13
C CYS A 80 17.06 -20.85 5.91
N ALA A 81 16.67 -21.29 4.71
CA ALA A 81 17.28 -20.82 3.48
C ALA A 81 16.72 -19.46 3.01
N MET A 82 15.45 -19.19 3.30
CA MET A 82 14.81 -17.93 2.91
C MET A 82 13.72 -17.51 3.88
N ALA A 83 13.56 -16.19 4.02
CA ALA A 83 12.51 -15.56 4.82
C ALA A 83 12.00 -14.29 4.12
N ALA A 84 10.72 -13.98 4.26
CA ALA A 84 10.13 -12.74 3.73
C ALA A 84 9.66 -11.83 4.85
N ILE A 85 10.02 -10.56 4.80
CA ILE A 85 9.52 -9.53 5.71
C ILE A 85 8.31 -8.87 5.06
N THR A 86 7.17 -8.86 5.77
CA THR A 86 5.90 -8.34 5.29
C THR A 86 5.67 -6.87 5.67
N ASP A 87 6.28 -6.41 6.74
CA ASP A 87 6.17 -5.02 7.19
C ASP A 87 7.26 -4.14 6.56
N ILE A 88 6.86 -2.96 6.10
CA ILE A 88 7.76 -2.03 5.39
C ILE A 88 8.78 -1.39 6.34
N GLY A 89 8.42 -1.14 7.60
CA GLY A 89 9.31 -0.52 8.59
C GLY A 89 10.44 -1.46 8.99
N PHE A 90 10.13 -2.74 9.24
CA PHE A 90 11.16 -3.76 9.49
C PHE A 90 12.03 -4.01 8.26
N ALA A 91 11.43 -4.05 7.06
CA ALA A 91 12.17 -4.22 5.82
C ALA A 91 13.18 -3.07 5.60
N GLU A 92 12.74 -1.82 5.79
CA GLU A 92 13.60 -0.64 5.70
C GLU A 92 14.74 -0.71 6.72
N ALA A 93 14.44 -1.00 7.99
CA ALA A 93 15.44 -1.04 9.06
C ALA A 93 16.51 -2.12 8.81
N VAL A 94 16.11 -3.31 8.36
CA VAL A 94 17.02 -4.41 8.04
C VAL A 94 17.90 -4.05 6.85
N VAL A 95 17.31 -3.56 5.75
CA VAL A 95 18.07 -3.26 4.53
C VAL A 95 18.98 -2.04 4.72
N LYS A 96 18.56 -1.06 5.54
CA LYS A 96 19.40 0.08 5.90
C LYS A 96 20.65 -0.37 6.68
N LYS A 97 20.54 -1.34 7.60
CA LYS A 97 21.69 -1.92 8.28
C LYS A 97 22.55 -2.78 7.35
N LEU A 98 21.98 -3.46 6.38
CA LEU A 98 22.71 -4.17 5.33
C LEU A 98 23.52 -3.18 4.47
N ALA A 99 22.91 -2.07 4.05
CA ALA A 99 23.56 -1.03 3.28
C ALA A 99 24.67 -0.32 4.05
N ALA A 100 24.55 -0.18 5.38
CA ALA A 100 25.61 0.35 6.22
C ALA A 100 26.84 -0.58 6.30
N LYS A 101 26.69 -1.87 6.01
CA LYS A 101 27.77 -2.85 5.91
C LYS A 101 28.41 -2.89 4.52
N ASP A 102 27.57 -2.90 3.49
CA ASP A 102 27.98 -2.98 2.09
C ASP A 102 27.03 -2.13 1.25
N GLU A 103 27.40 -0.89 1.04
CA GLU A 103 26.62 0.07 0.28
C GLU A 103 26.53 -0.28 -1.21
N ALA A 104 27.59 -0.88 -1.76
CA ALA A 104 27.65 -1.25 -3.16
C ALA A 104 26.58 -2.30 -3.50
N ARG A 105 26.34 -3.28 -2.62
CA ARG A 105 25.37 -4.35 -2.83
C ARG A 105 23.94 -3.96 -2.45
N TYR A 106 23.76 -3.20 -1.36
CA TYR A 106 22.43 -2.99 -0.77
C TYR A 106 21.93 -1.54 -0.85
N GLY A 107 22.77 -0.59 -1.28
CA GLY A 107 22.43 0.84 -1.32
C GLY A 107 21.19 1.13 -2.17
N ASN A 108 21.12 0.56 -3.36
CA ASN A 108 19.97 0.72 -4.27
C ASN A 108 18.68 0.15 -3.63
N ALA A 109 18.75 -1.02 -3.02
CA ALA A 109 17.61 -1.63 -2.33
C ALA A 109 17.15 -0.77 -1.13
N ALA A 110 18.09 -0.20 -0.37
CA ALA A 110 17.79 0.70 0.74
C ALA A 110 17.07 1.98 0.28
N GLN A 111 17.52 2.58 -0.82
CA GLN A 111 16.86 3.74 -1.42
C GLN A 111 15.43 3.42 -1.86
N GLN A 112 15.25 2.32 -2.58
CA GLN A 112 13.90 1.89 -3.03
C GLN A 112 12.95 1.63 -1.87
N LEU A 113 13.42 0.97 -0.80
CA LEU A 113 12.60 0.72 0.39
C LEU A 113 12.30 1.99 1.16
N SER A 114 13.25 2.93 1.29
CA SER A 114 13.02 4.19 1.98
C SER A 114 11.95 5.03 1.29
N VAL A 115 11.94 5.08 -0.05
CA VAL A 115 10.87 5.75 -0.81
C VAL A 115 9.51 5.05 -0.60
N LYS A 116 9.48 3.73 -0.66
CA LYS A 116 8.25 2.96 -0.40
C LYS A 116 7.76 3.15 1.05
N ALA A 117 8.67 3.20 2.03
CA ALA A 117 8.35 3.40 3.44
C ALA A 117 7.78 4.82 3.68
N LYS A 118 8.38 5.85 3.12
CA LYS A 118 7.85 7.22 3.20
C LYS A 118 6.42 7.32 2.66
N ARG A 119 6.17 6.77 1.47
CA ARG A 119 4.83 6.72 0.88
C ARG A 119 3.82 5.93 1.73
N ALA A 120 4.26 4.83 2.34
CA ALA A 120 3.41 4.04 3.22
C ALA A 120 3.07 4.79 4.51
N ALA A 121 4.05 5.48 5.10
CA ALA A 121 3.87 6.31 6.29
C ALA A 121 2.91 7.49 6.02
N GLU A 122 3.04 8.15 4.87
CA GLU A 122 2.16 9.24 4.45
C GLU A 122 0.71 8.77 4.32
N ARG A 123 0.46 7.69 3.57
CA ARG A 123 -0.88 7.09 3.47
C ARG A 123 -1.48 6.71 4.82
N LYS A 124 -0.66 6.17 5.73
CA LYS A 124 -1.12 5.83 7.08
C LYS A 124 -1.50 7.08 7.88
N ARG A 125 -0.73 8.18 7.73
CA ARG A 125 -1.06 9.48 8.36
C ARG A 125 -2.37 10.03 7.82
N GLU A 126 -2.55 10.04 6.51
CA GLU A 126 -3.79 10.49 5.87
C GLU A 126 -5.00 9.68 6.32
N GLN A 127 -4.88 8.35 6.37
CA GLN A 127 -5.94 7.46 6.87
C GLN A 127 -6.31 7.77 8.32
N LEU A 128 -5.33 7.93 9.21
CA LEU A 128 -5.54 8.31 10.61
C LEU A 128 -6.19 9.69 10.74
N GLN A 129 -5.80 10.65 9.92
CA GLN A 129 -6.39 11.98 9.90
C GLN A 129 -7.85 11.92 9.45
N HIS A 130 -8.11 11.18 8.36
CA HIS A 130 -9.46 10.98 7.85
C HIS A 130 -10.37 10.29 8.89
N GLU A 131 -9.87 9.26 9.56
CA GLU A 131 -10.60 8.55 10.60
C GLU A 131 -10.93 9.49 11.79
N LYS A 132 -9.95 10.28 12.25
CA LYS A 132 -10.17 11.29 13.30
C LYS A 132 -11.24 12.31 12.89
N ASN A 133 -11.20 12.80 11.65
CA ASN A 133 -12.18 13.75 11.14
C ASN A 133 -13.59 13.14 11.08
N LEU A 134 -13.71 11.87 10.67
CA LEU A 134 -14.98 11.14 10.69
C LEU A 134 -15.53 10.96 12.10
N GLN A 135 -14.68 10.62 13.06
CA GLN A 135 -15.08 10.47 14.47
C GLN A 135 -15.53 11.82 15.07
N GLN A 136 -14.81 12.90 14.77
CA GLN A 136 -15.21 14.25 15.21
C GLN A 136 -16.52 14.70 14.56
N GLY A 137 -16.71 14.43 13.27
CA GLY A 137 -17.96 14.71 12.56
C GLY A 137 -19.16 13.96 13.15
N LYS A 138 -18.98 12.69 13.53
CA LYS A 138 -20.01 11.90 14.22
C LYS A 138 -20.33 12.46 15.61
N LYS A 139 -19.30 12.85 16.38
CA LYS A 139 -19.48 13.47 17.71
C LYS A 139 -20.23 14.81 17.61
N ARG A 140 -19.89 15.66 16.64
CA ARG A 140 -20.59 16.94 16.42
C ARG A 140 -22.05 16.73 16.03
N LYS A 141 -22.36 15.76 15.14
CA LYS A 141 -23.74 15.44 14.78
C LYS A 141 -24.54 14.90 15.95
N LYS A 142 -23.93 14.06 16.82
CA LYS A 142 -24.60 13.56 18.02
C LYS A 142 -24.87 14.66 19.03
N ALA A 143 -23.91 15.54 19.27
CA ALA A 143 -24.08 16.69 20.17
C ALA A 143 -25.12 17.69 19.64
N ALA A 144 -25.21 17.89 18.32
CA ALA A 144 -26.25 18.75 17.73
C ALA A 144 -27.68 18.13 17.79
N ALA A 145 -27.75 16.78 17.79
CA ALA A 145 -29.03 16.07 17.95
C ALA A 145 -29.51 15.98 19.40
N GLU A 146 -28.62 16.15 20.37
CA GLU A 146 -28.89 16.03 21.82
C GLU A 146 -29.03 17.41 22.50
N ALA A 147 -28.87 18.51 21.76
CA ALA A 147 -29.13 19.85 22.27
C ALA A 147 -30.65 20.06 22.40
N PRO A 148 -31.17 20.36 23.61
CA PRO A 148 -32.60 20.63 23.80
C PRO A 148 -32.97 21.88 23.01
N ALA A 149 -34.07 21.79 22.27
CA ALA A 149 -34.65 22.92 21.57
C ALA A 149 -34.98 24.03 22.58
N ALA A 150 -34.28 25.16 22.53
CA ALA A 150 -34.64 26.33 23.27
C ALA A 150 -36.00 26.85 22.79
N PRO A 151 -36.93 27.23 23.69
CA PRO A 151 -38.24 27.67 23.28
C PRO A 151 -38.19 29.02 22.56
N ALA A 152 -38.86 29.07 21.43
CA ALA A 152 -39.04 30.28 20.66
C ALA A 152 -39.86 31.30 21.44
N GLU A 153 -39.23 32.37 21.94
CA GLU A 153 -39.93 33.55 22.37
C GLU A 153 -40.34 34.42 21.18
N THR A 154 -41.62 34.44 20.99
CA THR A 154 -42.33 35.38 20.12
C THR A 154 -42.20 36.80 20.66
N LYS A 155 -41.58 37.71 19.89
CA LYS A 155 -41.89 39.15 20.01
C LYS A 155 -42.31 39.68 18.65
N LYS A 156 -43.63 39.88 18.51
CA LYS A 156 -44.26 40.80 17.60
C LYS A 156 -43.81 42.21 17.93
N THR A 157 -43.43 43.01 16.96
CA THR A 157 -43.98 44.37 16.68
C THR A 157 -43.27 44.94 15.41
N ALA A 158 -44.05 45.20 14.40
CA ALA A 158 -43.79 46.22 13.40
C ALA A 158 -44.39 47.55 13.94
N PRO A 159 -44.19 48.78 13.36
CA PRO A 159 -43.96 49.08 11.93
C PRO A 159 -43.10 50.32 11.61
N ALA A 160 -42.95 50.52 10.29
CA ALA A 160 -42.86 51.80 9.54
C ALA A 160 -41.51 52.54 9.50
N ALA A 161 -41.03 52.60 8.33
CA ALA A 161 -41.11 53.59 7.25
C ALA A 161 -39.78 54.31 6.89
N LYS A 162 -39.55 54.27 5.57
CA LYS A 162 -38.95 55.31 4.70
C LYS A 162 -37.41 55.48 4.69
N ASN A 163 -36.84 55.21 3.62
CA ASN A 163 -36.47 56.04 2.46
C ASN A 163 -35.05 55.84 1.94
N SER A 164 -34.98 55.55 0.64
CA SER A 164 -34.06 56.11 -0.39
C SER A 164 -32.56 55.99 -0.09
N GLU A 165 -31.72 55.53 -0.94
CA GLU A 165 -31.41 55.81 -2.35
C GLU A 165 -30.20 54.94 -2.81
N ALA A 166 -30.37 54.43 -3.99
CA ALA A 166 -29.42 54.29 -5.06
C ALA A 166 -27.90 54.23 -4.77
N LYS A 167 -27.23 53.15 -5.18
CA LYS A 167 -26.21 53.26 -6.27
C LYS A 167 -25.66 51.90 -6.71
N LYS A 168 -25.95 51.58 -7.95
CA LYS A 168 -25.09 51.05 -9.03
C LYS A 168 -24.28 49.78 -8.79
N THR A 169 -24.76 48.65 -9.33
CA THR A 169 -24.27 47.95 -10.53
C THR A 169 -22.86 47.42 -10.52
N ALA A 170 -22.76 46.08 -10.53
CA ALA A 170 -21.97 45.37 -11.53
C ALA A 170 -22.41 43.91 -11.59
N PRO A 171 -22.59 43.31 -12.76
CA PRO A 171 -23.16 41.98 -12.93
C PRO A 171 -22.09 40.89 -12.79
N ARG A 172 -22.38 39.88 -11.98
CA ARG A 172 -21.62 38.64 -11.96
C ARG A 172 -21.87 37.88 -13.26
N LYS A 173 -20.85 37.80 -14.09
CA LYS A 173 -20.83 36.93 -15.29
C LYS A 173 -20.99 35.46 -14.89
N ASN A 174 -22.16 34.94 -15.25
CA ASN A 174 -22.49 33.55 -15.18
C ASN A 174 -21.78 32.82 -16.33
N ILE A 175 -20.64 32.17 -16.06
CA ILE A 175 -19.94 31.34 -17.05
C ILE A 175 -20.68 30.02 -17.12
N ARG A 176 -21.60 29.96 -18.06
CA ARG A 176 -22.30 28.77 -18.55
C ARG A 176 -21.25 27.82 -19.15
N ARG A 177 -20.82 26.79 -18.42
CA ARG A 177 -20.03 25.70 -18.99
C ARG A 177 -20.87 24.98 -20.02
N LYS A 178 -20.53 25.14 -21.28
CA LYS A 178 -21.03 24.35 -22.40
C LYS A 178 -20.59 22.91 -22.20
N SER A 179 -21.55 22.00 -22.08
CA SER A 179 -21.37 20.57 -22.19
C SER A 179 -20.92 20.23 -23.61
N ALA A 180 -19.75 19.63 -23.74
CA ALA A 180 -19.30 19.01 -24.99
C ALA A 180 -20.02 17.68 -25.20
N PRO A 181 -20.37 17.30 -26.45
CA PRO A 181 -21.04 16.05 -26.71
C PRO A 181 -20.12 14.86 -26.54
N GLN A 182 -20.58 13.86 -25.80
CA GLN A 182 -19.94 12.55 -25.70
C GLN A 182 -20.13 11.79 -27.01
N THR A 183 -19.09 11.67 -27.81
CA THR A 183 -19.02 10.65 -28.85
C THR A 183 -18.57 9.35 -28.24
N THR A 184 -19.51 8.45 -28.05
CA THR A 184 -19.26 7.05 -27.75
C THR A 184 -18.85 6.33 -29.01
N GLU A 185 -17.57 6.30 -29.33
CA GLU A 185 -17.01 5.34 -30.27
C GLU A 185 -16.33 4.22 -29.47
N SER A 186 -16.98 3.10 -29.47
CA SER A 186 -16.52 1.82 -28.97
C SER A 186 -15.28 1.36 -29.76
N ARG A 187 -14.10 1.46 -29.17
CA ARG A 187 -12.83 0.97 -29.74
C ARG A 187 -12.61 -0.53 -29.57
N PHE A 188 -13.66 -1.32 -29.49
CA PHE A 188 -13.56 -2.78 -29.36
C PHE A 188 -14.42 -3.54 -30.38
N ALA A 189 -14.36 -3.16 -31.64
CA ALA A 189 -14.89 -3.98 -32.72
C ALA A 189 -13.73 -4.35 -33.67
N GLY A 190 -13.17 -5.53 -33.51
CA GLY A 190 -12.26 -6.10 -34.50
C GLY A 190 -10.96 -6.64 -33.89
N SER A 191 -10.95 -7.88 -33.45
CA SER A 191 -9.83 -8.83 -33.50
C SER A 191 -10.06 -10.02 -32.54
N ARG A 192 -10.99 -10.90 -32.87
CA ARG A 192 -10.93 -12.28 -32.41
C ARG A 192 -10.75 -13.18 -33.64
N PRO A 193 -9.59 -13.84 -33.83
CA PRO A 193 -9.47 -14.88 -34.83
C PRO A 193 -10.23 -16.11 -34.37
N VAL A 194 -11.23 -16.49 -35.16
CA VAL A 194 -11.99 -17.74 -35.04
C VAL A 194 -11.03 -18.89 -35.30
N LYS A 195 -10.75 -19.72 -34.30
CA LYS A 195 -10.07 -20.99 -34.48
C LYS A 195 -11.01 -21.96 -35.21
N LYS A 196 -10.72 -22.22 -36.50
CA LYS A 196 -11.33 -23.31 -37.26
C LYS A 196 -10.92 -24.65 -36.64
N GLY A 197 -11.85 -25.43 -36.19
CA GLY A 197 -11.68 -26.78 -35.71
C GLY A 197 -11.23 -27.67 -36.87
N LYS A 198 -10.12 -28.38 -36.67
CA LYS A 198 -9.66 -29.47 -37.57
C LYS A 198 -10.47 -30.72 -37.23
N GLY A 199 -11.22 -31.17 -38.21
CA GLY A 199 -11.99 -32.41 -38.18
C GLY A 199 -11.10 -33.63 -38.00
N SER A 200 -11.58 -34.53 -37.16
CA SER A 200 -11.09 -35.89 -36.96
C SER A 200 -11.32 -36.69 -38.20
N VAL A 201 -10.24 -37.15 -38.85
CA VAL A 201 -10.30 -38.19 -39.90
C VAL A 201 -9.97 -39.53 -39.22
N LYS A 202 -11.01 -40.36 -39.09
CA LYS A 202 -10.85 -41.80 -38.82
C LYS A 202 -10.25 -42.44 -40.09
N LYS A 203 -9.16 -43.18 -39.96
CA LYS A 203 -8.73 -44.21 -40.92
C LYS A 203 -8.68 -45.54 -40.20
N LYS A 204 -9.25 -46.49 -40.92
CA LYS A 204 -9.31 -47.93 -40.74
C LYS A 204 -8.05 -48.59 -40.20
#